data_0c10ab738b0e6419a5c2ad0c2c5b8e67
#
_entry.id   0c10ab738b0e6419a5c2ad0c2c5b8e67
#
_cell.length_a   1.000
_cell.length_b   1.000
_cell.length_c   1.000
_cell.angle_alpha   90.00
_cell.angle_beta   90.00
_cell.angle_gamma   90.00
#
_symmetry.space_group_name_H-M   'P 1'
#
loop_
_entity.id
_entity.type
_entity.pdbx_description
1 polymer ?
#
loop_
_entity_poly.entity_id
_entity_poly.type
_entity_poly.pdbx_seq_one_letter_code
_entity_poly.pdbx_strand_id
1 'polypeptide(L)'
;MTDFWTGDNLRQVLGGNWINRPTAPLRVAGVTTDSRGESNGKAFIALKGETHDAHAFLHDAVKNGSPLLIVERDLPLQGEWPANVAILRVQSTANALLKLANCYRRTLEATRVIAVGGSNGKTTTVRLIDQLLSASKRGSASAKSYNNAIGVPITILKAKSSDQYLICEAGTNSAGELAVLSEALEPDIGVITSIGREHLEGFGDMTGVLNEEASLFKNLRQGGLAVLCADAPGLVEAVRNFAGATLGGIITFGFSPDSDLRIEEVTPTFEGVRFRLQDRSDWFVPLLGRHNASNATAAIAVARRMGLDNDTIRAALERVKGPEMRMERREIRGVRFVNDAYNANPESMLAAVDVLDSISRELKPTRRVVVLGDMLELGDATEDSHREVAEAFAKSAPDLAIVVGPRFSAHTNNFGIRTQVIHLPDLTQGRDGEAAGLLRTGDLVLLKGSRGIGLERVVKAFETVQG
;
A
#
# COMPACT_ATOMS: atom_id res chain seq x y z
N MET A 1 -11.38 8.31 -31.09
CA MET A 1 -10.48 7.44 -30.30
C MET A 1 -10.39 6.10 -31.02
N THR A 2 -9.22 5.75 -31.53
CA THR A 2 -8.93 4.38 -31.96
C THR A 2 -9.27 3.46 -30.80
N ASP A 3 -10.04 2.43 -31.10
CA ASP A 3 -10.54 1.54 -30.09
C ASP A 3 -9.41 0.69 -29.48
N PHE A 4 -8.91 1.14 -28.35
CA PHE A 4 -7.78 0.51 -27.67
C PHE A 4 -8.00 -1.00 -27.45
N TRP A 5 -9.24 -1.40 -27.16
CA TRP A 5 -9.61 -2.75 -26.75
C TRP A 5 -9.93 -3.70 -27.92
N THR A 6 -9.44 -3.46 -29.13
CA THR A 6 -9.57 -4.42 -30.24
C THR A 6 -8.46 -5.46 -30.23
N GLY A 7 -8.75 -6.68 -30.69
CA GLY A 7 -7.77 -7.77 -30.76
C GLY A 7 -6.54 -7.42 -31.62
N ASP A 8 -6.73 -6.72 -32.73
CA ASP A 8 -5.61 -6.32 -33.60
C ASP A 8 -4.72 -5.26 -32.93
N ASN A 9 -5.31 -4.29 -32.23
CA ASN A 9 -4.53 -3.30 -31.48
C ASN A 9 -3.77 -3.97 -30.32
N LEU A 10 -4.43 -4.86 -29.57
CA LEU A 10 -3.76 -5.61 -28.49
C LEU A 10 -2.58 -6.44 -29.03
N ARG A 11 -2.76 -7.12 -30.15
CA ARG A 11 -1.67 -7.86 -30.81
C ARG A 11 -0.50 -6.92 -31.17
N GLN A 12 -0.79 -5.79 -31.75
CA GLN A 12 0.23 -4.81 -32.17
C GLN A 12 0.96 -4.23 -30.97
N VAL A 13 0.23 -3.78 -29.94
CA VAL A 13 0.79 -3.23 -28.68
C VAL A 13 1.69 -4.26 -28.01
N LEU A 14 1.24 -5.51 -27.91
CA LEU A 14 1.97 -6.57 -27.20
C LEU A 14 3.10 -7.19 -28.04
N GLY A 15 3.11 -6.96 -29.37
CA GLY A 15 4.07 -7.61 -30.28
C GLY A 15 3.85 -9.13 -30.36
N GLY A 16 2.60 -9.58 -30.17
CA GLY A 16 2.27 -10.99 -30.08
C GLY A 16 1.94 -11.62 -31.43
N ASN A 17 1.93 -12.95 -31.47
CA ASN A 17 1.54 -13.78 -32.62
C ASN A 17 0.28 -14.56 -32.29
N TRP A 18 -0.66 -14.60 -33.25
CA TRP A 18 -1.87 -15.42 -33.08
C TRP A 18 -1.51 -16.92 -33.14
N ILE A 19 -1.87 -17.64 -32.06
CA ILE A 19 -1.96 -19.12 -32.10
C ILE A 19 -3.33 -19.50 -32.68
N ASN A 20 -4.42 -18.88 -32.16
CA ASN A 20 -5.74 -18.98 -32.75
C ASN A 20 -6.24 -17.56 -33.06
N ARG A 21 -6.41 -17.26 -34.34
CA ARG A 21 -6.83 -15.95 -34.82
C ARG A 21 -8.35 -15.82 -34.70
N PRO A 22 -8.89 -14.67 -34.22
CA PRO A 22 -10.33 -14.46 -34.21
C PRO A 22 -10.89 -14.46 -35.62
N THR A 23 -12.02 -15.15 -35.84
CA THR A 23 -12.73 -15.26 -37.12
C THR A 23 -13.56 -14.02 -37.45
N ALA A 24 -13.83 -13.16 -36.47
CA ALA A 24 -14.53 -11.89 -36.58
C ALA A 24 -13.76 -10.80 -35.83
N PRO A 25 -14.05 -9.50 -36.04
CA PRO A 25 -13.46 -8.42 -35.29
C PRO A 25 -13.65 -8.65 -33.80
N LEU A 26 -12.55 -8.83 -33.08
CA LEU A 26 -12.55 -9.07 -31.65
C LEU A 26 -12.45 -7.75 -30.88
N ARG A 27 -13.36 -7.58 -29.91
CA ARG A 27 -13.32 -6.49 -28.93
C ARG A 27 -13.40 -7.08 -27.53
N VAL A 28 -12.59 -6.59 -26.59
CA VAL A 28 -12.63 -7.00 -25.20
C VAL A 28 -13.03 -5.82 -24.30
N ALA A 29 -13.62 -6.12 -23.15
CA ALA A 29 -14.05 -5.11 -22.18
C ALA A 29 -12.94 -4.70 -21.18
N GLY A 30 -11.71 -5.13 -21.41
CA GLY A 30 -10.56 -4.95 -20.52
C GLY A 30 -9.77 -6.24 -20.37
N VAL A 31 -8.99 -6.33 -19.29
CA VAL A 31 -8.19 -7.52 -18.96
C VAL A 31 -8.49 -8.06 -17.57
N THR A 32 -8.17 -9.33 -17.36
CA THR A 32 -8.16 -9.98 -16.05
C THR A 32 -7.00 -10.96 -15.95
N THR A 33 -6.48 -11.15 -14.75
CA THR A 33 -5.48 -12.17 -14.39
C THR A 33 -6.06 -13.22 -13.45
N ASP A 34 -7.35 -13.09 -13.06
CA ASP A 34 -8.05 -14.03 -12.20
C ASP A 34 -9.16 -14.75 -13.00
N SER A 35 -9.00 -16.07 -13.18
CA SER A 35 -9.95 -16.92 -13.91
C SER A 35 -11.23 -17.21 -13.13
N ARG A 36 -11.24 -16.98 -11.78
CA ARG A 36 -12.38 -17.27 -10.88
C ARG A 36 -13.41 -16.14 -10.84
N GLY A 37 -12.99 -14.93 -11.19
CA GLY A 37 -13.81 -13.72 -11.15
C GLY A 37 -14.58 -13.45 -12.44
N GLU A 38 -15.09 -12.23 -12.59
CA GLU A 38 -15.77 -11.77 -13.82
C GLU A 38 -14.77 -11.69 -14.99
N SER A 39 -14.66 -12.77 -15.76
CA SER A 39 -13.85 -12.82 -16.97
C SER A 39 -14.66 -12.51 -18.23
N ASN A 40 -15.99 -12.38 -18.12
CA ASN A 40 -16.90 -12.20 -19.26
C ASN A 40 -16.51 -10.97 -20.10
N GLY A 41 -16.21 -11.22 -21.36
CA GLY A 41 -15.78 -10.19 -22.31
C GLY A 41 -14.38 -9.63 -22.10
N LYS A 42 -13.61 -10.04 -21.08
CA LYS A 42 -12.24 -9.57 -20.82
C LYS A 42 -11.21 -10.52 -21.41
N ALA A 43 -10.06 -9.99 -21.83
CA ALA A 43 -8.90 -10.79 -22.15
C ALA A 43 -8.28 -11.36 -20.85
N PHE A 44 -8.04 -12.66 -20.82
CA PHE A 44 -7.33 -13.31 -19.71
C PHE A 44 -5.83 -13.34 -19.99
N ILE A 45 -5.02 -12.79 -19.09
CA ILE A 45 -3.55 -12.82 -19.16
C ILE A 45 -3.06 -13.91 -18.21
N ALA A 46 -2.51 -15.00 -18.78
CA ALA A 46 -2.01 -16.13 -18.02
C ALA A 46 -0.62 -15.83 -17.44
N LEU A 47 -0.58 -15.21 -16.24
CA LEU A 47 0.67 -14.92 -15.57
C LEU A 47 1.31 -16.19 -15.02
N LYS A 48 2.64 -16.26 -15.11
CA LYS A 48 3.46 -17.28 -14.49
C LYS A 48 4.22 -16.66 -13.31
N GLY A 49 3.90 -17.12 -12.10
CA GLY A 49 4.61 -16.77 -10.88
C GLY A 49 5.55 -17.91 -10.43
N GLU A 50 6.25 -17.70 -9.33
CA GLU A 50 7.15 -18.70 -8.75
C GLU A 50 6.43 -19.97 -8.29
N THR A 51 5.25 -19.82 -7.69
CA THR A 51 4.48 -20.92 -7.11
C THR A 51 3.25 -21.32 -7.92
N HIS A 52 2.75 -20.46 -8.80
CA HIS A 52 1.51 -20.68 -9.55
C HIS A 52 1.71 -20.29 -11.02
N ASP A 53 1.25 -21.19 -11.93
CA ASP A 53 1.20 -20.93 -13.37
C ASP A 53 -0.27 -20.82 -13.82
N ALA A 54 -0.71 -19.60 -14.15
CA ALA A 54 -2.10 -19.35 -14.55
C ALA A 54 -2.47 -19.99 -15.91
N HIS A 55 -1.51 -20.55 -16.66
CA HIS A 55 -1.82 -21.34 -17.83
C HIS A 55 -2.60 -22.63 -17.52
N ALA A 56 -2.56 -23.11 -16.28
CA ALA A 56 -3.39 -24.22 -15.82
C ALA A 56 -4.90 -23.88 -15.79
N PHE A 57 -5.27 -22.60 -15.79
CA PHE A 57 -6.65 -22.12 -15.62
C PHE A 57 -7.25 -21.51 -16.89
N LEU A 58 -6.65 -21.75 -18.06
CA LEU A 58 -7.13 -21.22 -19.34
C LEU A 58 -8.56 -21.69 -19.67
N HIS A 59 -8.88 -22.97 -19.41
CA HIS A 59 -10.23 -23.50 -19.63
C HIS A 59 -11.26 -22.85 -18.71
N ASP A 60 -10.90 -22.56 -17.46
CA ASP A 60 -11.76 -21.86 -16.52
C ASP A 60 -12.03 -20.42 -16.98
N ALA A 61 -11.01 -19.72 -17.48
CA ALA A 61 -11.15 -18.38 -18.03
C ALA A 61 -12.10 -18.36 -19.24
N VAL A 62 -12.00 -19.35 -20.15
CA VAL A 62 -12.90 -19.49 -21.28
C VAL A 62 -14.33 -19.80 -20.82
N LYS A 63 -14.50 -20.75 -19.89
CA LYS A 63 -15.78 -21.10 -19.31
C LYS A 63 -16.47 -19.89 -18.67
N ASN A 64 -15.67 -18.99 -18.07
CA ASN A 64 -16.14 -17.74 -17.46
C ASN A 64 -16.22 -16.57 -18.45
N GLY A 65 -16.17 -16.86 -19.77
CA GLY A 65 -16.50 -15.92 -20.83
C GLY A 65 -15.35 -15.06 -21.36
N SER A 66 -14.08 -15.43 -21.15
CA SER A 66 -12.94 -14.74 -21.77
C SER A 66 -12.89 -15.04 -23.28
N PRO A 67 -13.03 -14.04 -24.16
CA PRO A 67 -12.94 -14.24 -25.61
C PRO A 67 -11.50 -14.23 -26.13
N LEU A 68 -10.52 -13.85 -25.31
CA LEU A 68 -9.11 -13.73 -25.67
C LEU A 68 -8.24 -14.25 -24.52
N LEU A 69 -7.36 -15.19 -24.85
CA LEU A 69 -6.31 -15.68 -23.98
C LEU A 69 -4.95 -15.08 -24.41
N ILE A 70 -4.19 -14.52 -23.48
CA ILE A 70 -2.82 -14.02 -23.68
C ILE A 70 -1.88 -14.95 -22.91
N VAL A 71 -0.99 -15.63 -23.63
CA VAL A 71 -0.15 -16.71 -23.11
C VAL A 71 1.31 -16.52 -23.51
N GLU A 72 2.26 -17.14 -22.79
CA GLU A 72 3.71 -17.07 -23.12
C GLU A 72 4.30 -18.40 -23.58
N ARG A 73 3.46 -19.40 -23.88
CA ARG A 73 3.87 -20.69 -24.41
C ARG A 73 2.97 -21.14 -25.54
N ASP A 74 3.46 -22.09 -26.33
CA ASP A 74 2.64 -22.74 -27.35
C ASP A 74 1.57 -23.63 -26.69
N LEU A 75 0.38 -23.60 -27.26
CA LEU A 75 -0.76 -24.41 -26.82
C LEU A 75 -1.15 -25.33 -27.98
N PRO A 76 -1.66 -26.55 -27.71
CA PRO A 76 -2.21 -27.41 -28.72
C PRO A 76 -3.37 -26.72 -29.45
N LEU A 77 -3.36 -26.79 -30.79
CA LEU A 77 -4.36 -26.08 -31.63
C LEU A 77 -5.58 -26.92 -31.98
N GLN A 78 -5.48 -28.25 -31.93
CA GLN A 78 -6.55 -29.13 -32.45
C GLN A 78 -7.51 -29.56 -31.35
N GLY A 79 -8.79 -29.15 -31.49
CA GLY A 79 -9.93 -29.72 -30.77
C GLY A 79 -10.15 -29.24 -29.35
N GLU A 80 -9.26 -28.44 -28.78
CA GLU A 80 -9.33 -28.06 -27.36
C GLU A 80 -10.02 -26.71 -27.10
N TRP A 81 -10.08 -25.80 -28.10
CA TRP A 81 -10.59 -24.45 -27.91
C TRP A 81 -11.82 -24.14 -28.74
N PRO A 82 -12.82 -23.45 -28.18
CA PRO A 82 -13.97 -22.98 -28.95
C PRO A 82 -13.54 -22.07 -30.11
N ALA A 83 -14.17 -22.17 -31.26
CA ALA A 83 -13.81 -21.40 -32.47
C ALA A 83 -13.89 -19.86 -32.29
N ASN A 84 -14.65 -19.40 -31.30
CA ASN A 84 -14.80 -17.98 -30.95
C ASN A 84 -13.78 -17.48 -29.94
N VAL A 85 -12.86 -18.31 -29.42
CA VAL A 85 -11.81 -17.92 -28.48
C VAL A 85 -10.52 -17.67 -29.23
N ALA A 86 -10.03 -16.44 -29.20
CA ALA A 86 -8.74 -16.07 -29.76
C ALA A 86 -7.61 -16.36 -28.76
N ILE A 87 -6.43 -16.73 -29.27
CA ILE A 87 -5.25 -17.00 -28.45
C ILE A 87 -4.06 -16.24 -29.03
N LEU A 88 -3.51 -15.33 -28.20
CA LEU A 88 -2.37 -14.50 -28.54
C LEU A 88 -1.16 -14.94 -27.72
N ARG A 89 -0.09 -15.37 -28.39
CA ARG A 89 1.18 -15.68 -27.75
C ARG A 89 2.06 -14.44 -27.70
N VAL A 90 2.62 -14.16 -26.51
CA VAL A 90 3.61 -13.12 -26.22
C VAL A 90 4.90 -13.76 -25.70
N GLN A 91 5.98 -13.00 -25.62
CA GLN A 91 7.26 -13.51 -25.10
C GLN A 91 7.22 -13.70 -23.58
N SER A 92 6.57 -12.78 -22.87
CA SER A 92 6.37 -12.81 -21.42
C SER A 92 5.02 -12.15 -21.08
N THR A 93 4.17 -12.86 -20.37
CA THR A 93 2.85 -12.34 -19.96
C THR A 93 2.98 -11.25 -18.91
N ALA A 94 3.99 -11.29 -18.03
CA ALA A 94 4.28 -10.24 -17.06
C ALA A 94 4.68 -8.93 -17.76
N ASN A 95 5.63 -8.99 -18.69
CA ASN A 95 6.05 -7.81 -19.46
C ASN A 95 4.91 -7.30 -20.38
N ALA A 96 4.10 -8.20 -20.91
CA ALA A 96 2.92 -7.84 -21.71
C ALA A 96 1.92 -7.02 -20.89
N LEU A 97 1.67 -7.39 -19.62
CA LEU A 97 0.78 -6.68 -18.73
C LEU A 97 1.29 -5.25 -18.44
N LEU A 98 2.57 -5.08 -18.11
CA LEU A 98 3.21 -3.78 -17.90
C LEU A 98 3.15 -2.89 -19.16
N LYS A 99 3.53 -3.46 -20.32
CA LYS A 99 3.50 -2.75 -21.59
C LYS A 99 2.09 -2.31 -21.99
N LEU A 100 1.10 -3.19 -21.78
CA LEU A 100 -0.30 -2.89 -22.04
C LEU A 100 -0.78 -1.73 -21.16
N ALA A 101 -0.44 -1.75 -19.88
CA ALA A 101 -0.78 -0.69 -18.95
C ALA A 101 -0.14 0.65 -19.33
N ASN A 102 1.14 0.67 -19.69
CA ASN A 102 1.82 1.88 -20.19
C ASN A 102 1.16 2.45 -21.44
N CYS A 103 0.89 1.59 -22.46
CA CYS A 103 0.21 2.03 -23.67
C CYS A 103 -1.20 2.56 -23.38
N TYR A 104 -1.95 1.92 -22.47
CA TYR A 104 -3.27 2.40 -22.03
C TYR A 104 -3.17 3.73 -21.26
N ARG A 105 -2.19 3.85 -20.34
CA ARG A 105 -1.89 5.08 -19.60
C ARG A 105 -1.75 6.29 -20.54
N ARG A 106 -1.08 6.11 -21.66
CA ARG A 106 -0.88 7.18 -22.65
C ARG A 106 -2.16 7.61 -23.35
N THR A 107 -3.22 6.79 -23.35
CA THR A 107 -4.54 7.17 -23.86
C THR A 107 -5.37 7.99 -22.86
N LEU A 108 -4.96 8.03 -21.60
CA LEU A 108 -5.64 8.75 -20.52
C LEU A 108 -5.15 10.21 -20.46
N GLU A 109 -5.36 10.99 -21.53
CA GLU A 109 -4.80 12.35 -21.71
C GLU A 109 -5.30 13.34 -20.66
N ALA A 110 -6.60 13.25 -20.28
CA ALA A 110 -7.23 14.14 -19.30
C ALA A 110 -7.03 13.71 -17.85
N THR A 111 -6.49 12.48 -17.61
CA THR A 111 -6.34 11.91 -16.29
C THR A 111 -4.98 12.28 -15.70
N ARG A 112 -4.97 12.88 -14.51
CA ARG A 112 -3.73 13.07 -13.74
C ARG A 112 -3.40 11.80 -12.97
N VAL A 113 -2.25 11.19 -13.26
CA VAL A 113 -1.76 10.00 -12.57
C VAL A 113 -0.87 10.41 -11.42
N ILE A 114 -1.25 9.95 -10.22
CA ILE A 114 -0.58 10.21 -8.96
C ILE A 114 0.00 8.90 -8.49
N ALA A 115 1.32 8.80 -8.40
CA ALA A 115 2.03 7.64 -7.88
C ALA A 115 2.47 7.91 -6.43
N VAL A 116 2.20 6.98 -5.51
CA VAL A 116 2.52 7.12 -4.09
C VAL A 116 3.46 5.99 -3.67
N GLY A 117 4.70 6.35 -3.39
CA GLY A 117 5.76 5.50 -2.83
C GLY A 117 6.12 5.89 -1.40
N GLY A 118 7.20 5.29 -0.88
CA GLY A 118 7.74 5.53 0.46
C GLY A 118 7.64 4.33 1.38
N SER A 119 8.50 4.26 2.39
CA SER A 119 8.59 3.12 3.30
C SER A 119 7.31 2.92 4.13
N ASN A 120 6.76 3.98 4.70
CA ASN A 120 5.55 3.93 5.53
C ASN A 120 4.50 4.93 5.06
N GLY A 121 3.21 4.63 5.28
CA GLY A 121 2.13 5.57 5.01
C GLY A 121 1.53 5.51 3.60
N LYS A 122 2.09 4.77 2.64
CA LYS A 122 1.63 4.65 1.23
C LYS A 122 0.10 4.49 1.12
N THR A 123 -0.44 3.40 1.63
CA THR A 123 -1.87 3.07 1.53
C THR A 123 -2.76 4.14 2.18
N THR A 124 -2.33 4.64 3.35
CA THR A 124 -3.06 5.71 4.05
C THR A 124 -3.08 6.98 3.21
N THR A 125 -1.95 7.39 2.64
CA THR A 125 -1.84 8.58 1.79
C THR A 125 -2.66 8.43 0.50
N VAL A 126 -2.65 7.25 -0.14
CA VAL A 126 -3.54 6.96 -1.28
C VAL A 126 -5.01 7.17 -0.91
N ARG A 127 -5.45 6.62 0.25
CA ARG A 127 -6.82 6.78 0.74
C ARG A 127 -7.16 8.23 1.06
N LEU A 128 -6.24 8.97 1.68
CA LEU A 128 -6.39 10.39 1.96
C LEU A 128 -6.54 11.19 0.68
N ILE A 129 -5.65 11.03 -0.30
CA ILE A 129 -5.73 11.73 -1.59
C ILE A 129 -7.05 11.41 -2.30
N ASP A 130 -7.43 10.12 -2.37
CA ASP A 130 -8.68 9.70 -3.00
C ASP A 130 -9.91 10.33 -2.34
N GLN A 131 -9.97 10.32 -1.01
CA GLN A 131 -11.06 10.93 -0.24
C GLN A 131 -11.16 12.46 -0.49
N LEU A 132 -10.01 13.15 -0.55
CA LEU A 132 -9.97 14.57 -0.82
C LEU A 132 -10.42 14.88 -2.25
N LEU A 133 -9.87 14.19 -3.24
CA LEU A 133 -10.17 14.46 -4.65
C LEU A 133 -11.60 14.06 -5.03
N SER A 134 -12.12 12.96 -4.48
CA SER A 134 -13.49 12.49 -4.76
C SER A 134 -14.58 13.47 -4.27
N ALA A 135 -14.26 14.43 -3.40
CA ALA A 135 -15.18 15.48 -3.00
C ALA A 135 -15.65 16.37 -4.17
N SER A 136 -14.83 16.51 -5.24
CA SER A 136 -15.15 17.39 -6.37
C SER A 136 -14.76 16.84 -7.74
N LYS A 137 -14.08 15.70 -7.80
CA LYS A 137 -13.54 15.13 -9.03
C LYS A 137 -13.91 13.65 -9.15
N ARG A 138 -13.97 13.15 -10.38
CA ARG A 138 -14.13 11.71 -10.67
C ARG A 138 -12.78 11.09 -10.92
N GLY A 139 -12.56 9.92 -10.37
CA GLY A 139 -11.32 9.18 -10.56
C GLY A 139 -11.35 7.83 -9.88
N SER A 140 -10.20 7.20 -9.86
CA SER A 140 -10.01 5.89 -9.27
C SER A 140 -8.68 5.80 -8.54
N ALA A 141 -8.58 4.85 -7.60
CA ALA A 141 -7.38 4.60 -6.80
C ALA A 141 -7.11 3.11 -6.69
N SER A 142 -5.88 2.75 -6.38
CA SER A 142 -5.48 1.37 -6.09
C SER A 142 -6.43 0.73 -5.08
N ALA A 143 -6.99 -0.42 -5.44
CA ALA A 143 -7.76 -1.24 -4.52
C ALA A 143 -6.81 -1.97 -3.59
N LYS A 144 -6.99 -1.84 -2.26
CA LYS A 144 -6.08 -2.43 -1.26
C LYS A 144 -4.62 -2.02 -1.54
N SER A 145 -3.66 -2.91 -1.25
CA SER A 145 -2.24 -2.68 -1.55
C SER A 145 -1.85 -3.31 -2.90
N TYR A 146 -2.55 -2.96 -3.99
CA TYR A 146 -2.17 -3.36 -5.36
C TYR A 146 -1.03 -2.47 -5.85
N ASN A 147 0.18 -2.72 -5.34
CA ASN A 147 1.34 -1.84 -5.43
C ASN A 147 2.55 -2.44 -6.17
N ASN A 148 2.43 -3.65 -6.73
CA ASN A 148 3.50 -4.37 -7.41
C ASN A 148 3.31 -4.43 -8.93
N ALA A 149 4.20 -5.14 -9.64
CA ALA A 149 4.20 -5.33 -11.11
C ALA A 149 2.95 -6.01 -11.69
N ILE A 150 2.01 -6.47 -10.86
CA ILE A 150 0.69 -6.97 -11.28
C ILE A 150 -0.40 -5.98 -10.87
N GLY A 151 -0.37 -5.51 -9.63
CA GLY A 151 -1.42 -4.66 -9.08
C GLY A 151 -1.49 -3.27 -9.72
N VAL A 152 -0.34 -2.64 -9.95
CA VAL A 152 -0.24 -1.32 -10.60
C VAL A 152 -0.79 -1.36 -12.03
N PRO A 153 -0.34 -2.27 -12.92
CA PRO A 153 -0.93 -2.40 -14.25
C PRO A 153 -2.44 -2.63 -14.25
N ILE A 154 -2.94 -3.51 -13.39
CA ILE A 154 -4.38 -3.76 -13.28
C ILE A 154 -5.14 -2.50 -12.83
N THR A 155 -4.56 -1.70 -11.95
CA THR A 155 -5.13 -0.42 -11.52
C THR A 155 -5.21 0.56 -12.70
N ILE A 156 -4.15 0.70 -13.47
CA ILE A 156 -4.12 1.54 -14.67
C ILE A 156 -5.18 1.09 -15.69
N LEU A 157 -5.24 -0.21 -15.98
CA LEU A 157 -6.14 -0.78 -17.00
C LEU A 157 -7.63 -0.75 -16.62
N LYS A 158 -7.94 -0.49 -15.35
CA LYS A 158 -9.32 -0.26 -14.85
C LYS A 158 -9.75 1.20 -14.91
N ALA A 159 -8.83 2.15 -15.06
CA ALA A 159 -9.15 3.55 -15.15
C ALA A 159 -10.02 3.83 -16.39
N LYS A 160 -10.94 4.78 -16.27
CA LYS A 160 -11.83 5.19 -17.34
C LYS A 160 -11.30 6.46 -18.02
N SER A 161 -11.55 6.62 -19.30
CA SER A 161 -11.20 7.86 -20.04
C SER A 161 -11.88 9.10 -19.49
N SER A 162 -12.95 8.95 -18.68
CA SER A 162 -13.65 10.03 -17.99
C SER A 162 -13.07 10.37 -16.63
N ASP A 163 -12.09 9.62 -16.14
CA ASP A 163 -11.44 9.87 -14.85
C ASP A 163 -10.53 11.10 -14.95
N GLN A 164 -10.65 11.99 -13.99
CA GLN A 164 -9.82 13.20 -13.87
C GLN A 164 -8.54 12.93 -13.09
N TYR A 165 -8.54 11.86 -12.27
CA TYR A 165 -7.35 11.38 -11.56
C TYR A 165 -7.32 9.86 -11.50
N LEU A 166 -6.12 9.34 -11.39
CA LEU A 166 -5.82 7.94 -11.07
C LEU A 166 -4.71 7.92 -10.02
N ILE A 167 -4.96 7.27 -8.88
CA ILE A 167 -3.96 7.17 -7.81
C ILE A 167 -3.47 5.72 -7.75
N CYS A 168 -2.17 5.54 -7.91
CA CYS A 168 -1.53 4.23 -7.81
C CYS A 168 -0.58 4.19 -6.61
N GLU A 169 -0.80 3.23 -5.71
CA GLU A 169 0.20 2.85 -4.74
C GLU A 169 1.34 2.13 -5.47
N ALA A 170 2.59 2.54 -5.26
CA ALA A 170 3.77 1.91 -5.80
C ALA A 170 4.65 1.41 -4.65
N GLY A 171 4.89 0.11 -4.60
CA GLY A 171 5.69 -0.54 -3.58
C GLY A 171 6.76 -1.41 -4.22
N THR A 172 7.78 -1.71 -3.44
CA THR A 172 8.95 -2.46 -3.89
C THR A 172 9.46 -3.35 -2.76
N ASN A 173 10.07 -4.45 -3.13
CA ASN A 173 10.79 -5.36 -2.23
C ASN A 173 12.26 -5.51 -2.67
N SER A 174 12.59 -5.11 -3.88
CA SER A 174 13.91 -5.31 -4.48
C SER A 174 14.30 -4.14 -5.39
N ALA A 175 15.60 -3.90 -5.52
CA ALA A 175 16.13 -2.79 -6.30
C ALA A 175 15.70 -2.87 -7.78
N GLY A 176 15.24 -1.72 -8.32
CA GLY A 176 14.80 -1.53 -9.69
C GLY A 176 13.32 -1.77 -9.95
N GLU A 177 12.55 -2.29 -8.99
CA GLU A 177 11.11 -2.54 -9.19
C GLU A 177 10.33 -1.23 -9.37
N LEU A 178 10.63 -0.18 -8.59
CA LEU A 178 9.93 1.10 -8.73
C LEU A 178 10.25 1.80 -10.06
N ALA A 179 11.43 1.63 -10.61
CA ALA A 179 11.76 2.15 -11.93
C ALA A 179 10.88 1.51 -13.02
N VAL A 180 10.59 0.20 -12.92
CA VAL A 180 9.68 -0.53 -13.82
C VAL A 180 8.24 -0.03 -13.65
N LEU A 181 7.79 0.17 -12.42
CA LEU A 181 6.47 0.72 -12.14
C LEU A 181 6.34 2.17 -12.63
N SER A 182 7.39 2.97 -12.47
CA SER A 182 7.46 4.34 -12.99
C SER A 182 7.26 4.40 -14.51
N GLU A 183 7.85 3.45 -15.26
CA GLU A 183 7.64 3.35 -16.71
C GLU A 183 6.19 3.04 -17.06
N ALA A 184 5.54 2.12 -16.33
CA ALA A 184 4.14 1.80 -16.56
C ALA A 184 3.19 2.97 -16.22
N LEU A 185 3.53 3.74 -15.18
CA LEU A 185 2.71 4.83 -14.63
C LEU A 185 2.87 6.16 -15.40
N GLU A 186 4.07 6.51 -15.83
CA GLU A 186 4.40 7.87 -16.32
C GLU A 186 3.68 8.92 -15.47
N PRO A 187 4.02 9.06 -14.17
CA PRO A 187 3.20 9.85 -13.25
C PRO A 187 3.26 11.35 -13.57
N ASP A 188 2.13 12.04 -13.38
CA ASP A 188 2.07 13.52 -13.40
C ASP A 188 2.49 14.09 -12.04
N ILE A 189 2.21 13.34 -10.95
CA ILE A 189 2.59 13.67 -9.57
C ILE A 189 3.15 12.43 -8.93
N GLY A 190 4.37 12.51 -8.41
CA GLY A 190 4.97 11.50 -7.54
C GLY A 190 4.94 11.95 -6.09
N VAL A 191 4.64 11.05 -5.17
CA VAL A 191 4.61 11.31 -3.72
C VAL A 191 5.51 10.29 -3.04
N ILE A 192 6.46 10.72 -2.21
CA ILE A 192 7.18 9.86 -1.28
C ILE A 192 6.80 10.24 0.15
N THR A 193 6.15 9.29 0.83
CA THR A 193 5.56 9.52 2.16
C THR A 193 6.57 9.54 3.28
N SER A 194 7.58 8.68 3.22
CA SER A 194 8.69 8.57 4.19
C SER A 194 9.79 7.68 3.64
N ILE A 195 10.97 7.75 4.23
CA ILE A 195 12.08 6.81 4.03
C ILE A 195 12.42 6.20 5.39
N GLY A 196 12.49 4.87 5.47
CA GLY A 196 12.75 4.14 6.70
C GLY A 196 13.28 2.73 6.43
N ARG A 197 13.63 2.01 7.50
CA ARG A 197 14.20 0.65 7.45
C ARG A 197 13.14 -0.37 7.04
N GLU A 198 12.97 -0.56 5.73
CA GLU A 198 12.13 -1.62 5.16
C GLU A 198 12.92 -2.38 4.12
N HIS A 199 12.64 -3.68 3.96
CA HIS A 199 13.23 -4.54 2.93
C HIS A 199 14.77 -4.44 2.81
N LEU A 200 15.48 -4.20 3.95
CA LEU A 200 16.94 -4.04 3.96
C LEU A 200 17.68 -5.24 3.38
N GLU A 201 17.08 -6.42 3.44
CA GLU A 201 17.59 -7.63 2.78
C GLU A 201 17.69 -7.44 1.26
N GLY A 202 16.75 -6.69 0.64
CA GLY A 202 16.73 -6.41 -0.80
C GLY A 202 17.53 -5.16 -1.21
N PHE A 203 17.68 -4.18 -0.31
CA PHE A 203 18.27 -2.87 -0.63
C PHE A 203 19.67 -2.65 -0.05
N GLY A 204 20.10 -3.50 0.88
CA GLY A 204 21.39 -3.44 1.56
C GLY A 204 21.42 -2.41 2.69
N ASP A 205 21.18 -1.14 2.41
CA ASP A 205 21.23 -0.04 3.39
C ASP A 205 20.17 1.05 3.12
N MET A 206 20.15 2.08 3.97
CA MET A 206 19.24 3.21 3.84
C MET A 206 19.47 4.03 2.56
N THR A 207 20.67 4.02 2.01
CA THR A 207 20.97 4.67 0.72
C THR A 207 20.30 3.91 -0.42
N GLY A 208 20.32 2.57 -0.35
CA GLY A 208 19.59 1.70 -1.27
C GLY A 208 18.08 1.96 -1.24
N VAL A 209 17.47 2.02 -0.05
CA VAL A 209 16.05 2.35 0.12
C VAL A 209 15.73 3.72 -0.49
N LEU A 210 16.52 4.74 -0.18
CA LEU A 210 16.33 6.11 -0.67
C LEU A 210 16.39 6.17 -2.20
N ASN A 211 17.39 5.53 -2.81
CA ASN A 211 17.56 5.50 -4.26
C ASN A 211 16.43 4.73 -4.96
N GLU A 212 16.01 3.61 -4.38
CA GLU A 212 14.88 2.84 -4.93
C GLU A 212 13.61 3.69 -4.91
N GLU A 213 13.26 4.29 -3.78
CA GLU A 213 12.06 5.13 -3.68
C GLU A 213 12.12 6.34 -4.61
N ALA A 214 13.28 6.98 -4.75
CA ALA A 214 13.48 8.09 -5.69
C ALA A 214 13.37 7.64 -7.16
N SER A 215 13.62 6.37 -7.48
CA SER A 215 13.50 5.82 -8.84
C SER A 215 12.07 5.87 -9.40
N LEU A 216 11.05 6.02 -8.54
CA LEU A 216 9.67 6.29 -8.93
C LEU A 216 9.53 7.51 -9.85
N PHE A 217 10.47 8.44 -9.79
CA PHE A 217 10.45 9.67 -10.61
C PHE A 217 11.18 9.55 -11.95
N LYS A 218 11.77 8.38 -12.25
CA LYS A 218 12.56 8.17 -13.48
C LYS A 218 11.76 8.46 -14.77
N ASN A 219 10.48 8.14 -14.77
CA ASN A 219 9.59 8.37 -15.90
C ASN A 219 8.51 9.41 -15.57
N LEU A 220 8.82 10.37 -14.70
CA LEU A 220 7.92 11.50 -14.42
C LEU A 220 7.59 12.23 -15.73
N ARG A 221 6.34 12.56 -15.97
CA ARG A 221 5.95 13.31 -17.18
C ARG A 221 6.53 14.73 -17.16
N GLN A 222 6.76 15.27 -18.34
CA GLN A 222 7.27 16.63 -18.51
C GLN A 222 6.44 17.65 -17.72
N GLY A 223 7.09 18.44 -16.88
CA GLY A 223 6.44 19.38 -15.97
C GLY A 223 5.76 18.72 -14.76
N GLY A 224 6.07 17.45 -14.48
CA GLY A 224 5.52 16.70 -13.36
C GLY A 224 5.97 17.23 -12.00
N LEU A 225 5.20 16.94 -10.96
CA LEU A 225 5.40 17.41 -9.60
C LEU A 225 5.92 16.31 -8.69
N ALA A 226 6.87 16.61 -7.84
CA ALA A 226 7.30 15.79 -6.73
C ALA A 226 6.75 16.34 -5.40
N VAL A 227 6.12 15.50 -4.59
CA VAL A 227 5.65 15.80 -3.22
C VAL A 227 6.44 14.92 -2.27
N LEU A 228 7.36 15.48 -1.49
CA LEU A 228 8.42 14.75 -0.81
C LEU A 228 8.45 15.01 0.69
N CYS A 229 8.63 13.95 1.49
CA CYS A 229 8.87 14.07 2.92
C CYS A 229 10.25 14.72 3.17
N ALA A 230 10.24 15.93 3.74
CA ALA A 230 11.46 16.66 4.09
C ALA A 230 12.21 16.07 5.30
N ASP A 231 11.53 15.22 6.08
CA ASP A 231 12.14 14.53 7.22
C ASP A 231 13.07 13.38 6.78
N ALA A 232 13.20 13.15 5.46
CA ALA A 232 14.09 12.17 4.83
C ALA A 232 15.31 12.88 4.18
N PRO A 233 16.46 12.95 4.85
CA PRO A 233 17.64 13.60 4.31
C PRO A 233 18.10 12.99 2.99
N GLY A 234 18.46 13.84 2.01
CA GLY A 234 18.94 13.41 0.69
C GLY A 234 17.84 13.07 -0.33
N LEU A 235 16.57 12.93 0.08
CA LEU A 235 15.48 12.53 -0.81
C LEU A 235 15.27 13.52 -1.95
N VAL A 236 15.29 14.82 -1.67
CA VAL A 236 15.13 15.88 -2.69
C VAL A 236 16.19 15.79 -3.77
N GLU A 237 17.45 15.57 -3.37
CA GLU A 237 18.58 15.45 -4.31
C GLU A 237 18.45 14.17 -5.16
N ALA A 238 18.14 13.04 -4.55
CA ALA A 238 17.94 11.79 -5.25
C ALA A 238 16.82 11.90 -6.29
N VAL A 239 15.69 12.51 -5.93
CA VAL A 239 14.57 12.72 -6.86
C VAL A 239 14.96 13.65 -8.01
N ARG A 240 15.72 14.72 -7.76
CA ARG A 240 16.24 15.59 -8.83
C ARG A 240 17.12 14.82 -9.82
N ASN A 241 17.95 13.91 -9.32
CA ASN A 241 18.82 13.09 -10.15
C ASN A 241 18.03 12.11 -11.04
N PHE A 242 16.98 11.47 -10.51
CA PHE A 242 16.15 10.54 -11.29
C PHE A 242 15.21 11.25 -12.26
N ALA A 243 14.54 12.32 -11.85
CA ALA A 243 13.58 13.04 -12.67
C ALA A 243 14.24 13.93 -13.75
N GLY A 244 15.43 14.46 -13.47
CA GLY A 244 16.17 15.30 -14.41
C GLY A 244 15.35 16.48 -14.93
N ALA A 245 15.36 16.68 -16.25
CA ALA A 245 14.68 17.76 -16.94
C ALA A 245 13.15 17.65 -16.99
N THR A 246 12.56 16.52 -16.60
CA THR A 246 11.09 16.35 -16.58
C THR A 246 10.45 16.96 -15.35
N LEU A 247 11.22 17.25 -14.29
CA LEU A 247 10.73 17.79 -13.03
C LEU A 247 10.27 19.26 -13.19
N GLY A 248 8.97 19.48 -13.01
CA GLY A 248 8.38 20.81 -13.08
C GLY A 248 8.34 21.55 -11.75
N GLY A 249 8.44 20.82 -10.63
CA GLY A 249 8.47 21.42 -9.29
C GLY A 249 8.57 20.39 -8.19
N ILE A 250 8.92 20.86 -6.98
CA ILE A 250 8.94 20.07 -5.76
C ILE A 250 8.09 20.81 -4.72
N ILE A 251 7.31 20.05 -3.96
CA ILE A 251 6.68 20.50 -2.71
C ILE A 251 7.16 19.58 -1.61
N THR A 252 7.80 20.12 -0.61
CA THR A 252 8.26 19.38 0.56
C THR A 252 7.27 19.51 1.70
N PHE A 253 7.10 18.43 2.48
CA PHE A 253 6.22 18.40 3.65
C PHE A 253 6.89 17.66 4.81
N GLY A 254 6.51 17.97 6.02
CA GLY A 254 7.00 17.27 7.22
C GLY A 254 7.19 18.19 8.41
N PHE A 255 7.97 17.71 9.37
CA PHE A 255 8.32 18.43 10.59
C PHE A 255 9.62 19.24 10.44
N SER A 256 10.42 18.92 9.42
CA SER A 256 11.68 19.64 9.14
C SER A 256 11.42 21.13 8.95
N PRO A 257 12.28 22.03 9.51
CA PRO A 257 12.19 23.48 9.30
C PRO A 257 12.19 23.89 7.82
N ASP A 258 12.82 23.08 6.96
CA ASP A 258 12.98 23.35 5.53
C ASP A 258 11.78 22.86 4.68
N SER A 259 10.69 22.39 5.31
CA SER A 259 9.49 21.97 4.60
C SER A 259 8.69 23.13 4.07
N ASP A 260 8.24 23.07 2.80
CA ASP A 260 7.28 24.04 2.23
C ASP A 260 5.93 23.99 2.96
N LEU A 261 5.50 22.80 3.36
CA LEU A 261 4.33 22.57 4.20
C LEU A 261 4.80 22.00 5.55
N ARG A 262 5.33 22.88 6.39
CA ARG A 262 5.85 22.47 7.71
C ARG A 262 4.71 22.27 8.69
N ILE A 263 4.76 21.14 9.41
CA ILE A 263 3.88 20.82 10.51
C ILE A 263 4.51 21.39 11.79
N GLU A 264 3.83 22.38 12.43
CA GLU A 264 4.34 23.09 13.62
C GLU A 264 3.80 22.49 14.91
N GLU A 265 2.49 22.26 14.97
CA GLU A 265 1.81 21.76 16.16
C GLU A 265 1.08 20.46 15.82
N VAL A 266 1.20 19.45 16.69
CA VAL A 266 0.47 18.18 16.56
C VAL A 266 -0.08 17.76 17.90
N THR A 267 -1.39 17.54 17.95
CA THR A 267 -2.10 17.05 19.14
C THR A 267 -2.79 15.74 18.78
N PRO A 268 -2.18 14.58 19.08
CA PRO A 268 -2.82 13.29 18.95
C PRO A 268 -3.91 13.12 20.02
N THR A 269 -5.06 12.59 19.63
CA THR A 269 -6.16 12.19 20.51
C THR A 269 -6.67 10.81 20.09
N PHE A 270 -7.55 10.21 20.89
CA PHE A 270 -8.21 8.96 20.51
C PHE A 270 -9.15 9.14 19.31
N GLU A 271 -9.68 10.35 19.10
CA GLU A 271 -10.54 10.64 17.94
C GLU A 271 -9.75 10.84 16.66
N GLY A 272 -8.47 11.20 16.74
CA GLY A 272 -7.60 11.46 15.59
C GLY A 272 -6.48 12.43 15.92
N VAL A 273 -5.95 13.09 14.91
CA VAL A 273 -4.83 14.04 15.06
C VAL A 273 -5.27 15.42 14.59
N ARG A 274 -5.12 16.41 15.49
CA ARG A 274 -5.17 17.83 15.14
C ARG A 274 -3.76 18.33 14.87
N PHE A 275 -3.61 19.13 13.82
CA PHE A 275 -2.29 19.71 13.51
C PHE A 275 -2.42 21.05 12.82
N ARG A 276 -1.38 21.88 12.94
CA ARG A 276 -1.27 23.19 12.31
C ARG A 276 -0.10 23.20 11.34
N LEU A 277 -0.29 23.78 10.17
CA LEU A 277 0.78 24.07 9.23
C LEU A 277 1.33 25.48 9.43
N GLN A 278 2.55 25.75 8.94
CA GLN A 278 3.22 27.05 9.03
C GLN A 278 2.41 28.22 8.43
N ASP A 279 1.50 27.94 7.48
CA ASP A 279 0.56 28.92 6.93
C ASP A 279 -0.59 29.28 7.90
N ARG A 280 -0.50 28.81 9.15
CA ARG A 280 -1.49 28.94 10.22
C ARG A 280 -2.82 28.25 9.95
N SER A 281 -2.89 27.37 8.96
CA SER A 281 -4.09 26.55 8.73
C SER A 281 -4.16 25.40 9.74
N ASP A 282 -5.34 25.25 10.38
CA ASP A 282 -5.63 24.16 11.31
C ASP A 282 -6.35 23.01 10.59
N TRP A 283 -5.94 21.80 10.90
CA TRP A 283 -6.42 20.57 10.27
C TRP A 283 -6.76 19.51 11.32
N PHE A 284 -7.68 18.63 10.97
CA PHE A 284 -8.01 17.43 11.71
C PHE A 284 -8.15 16.24 10.78
N VAL A 285 -7.54 15.12 11.17
CA VAL A 285 -7.71 13.83 10.49
C VAL A 285 -8.12 12.78 11.52
N PRO A 286 -9.23 12.03 11.31
CA PRO A 286 -9.72 11.03 12.27
C PRO A 286 -8.92 9.71 12.23
N LEU A 287 -7.60 9.81 12.14
CA LEU A 287 -6.64 8.71 12.14
C LEU A 287 -5.68 8.84 13.31
N LEU A 288 -5.32 7.72 13.93
CA LEU A 288 -4.44 7.70 15.10
C LEU A 288 -2.97 7.88 14.73
N GLY A 289 -2.25 8.60 15.56
CA GLY A 289 -0.79 8.73 15.49
C GLY A 289 -0.29 9.95 14.73
N ARG A 290 0.76 10.55 15.30
CA ARG A 290 1.41 11.76 14.78
C ARG A 290 1.81 11.66 13.29
N HIS A 291 2.23 10.47 12.84
CA HIS A 291 2.59 10.21 11.46
C HIS A 291 1.44 10.46 10.47
N ASN A 292 0.17 10.40 10.91
CA ASN A 292 -0.96 10.71 10.06
C ASN A 292 -1.15 12.21 9.81
N ALA A 293 -0.55 13.10 10.63
CA ALA A 293 -0.44 14.51 10.27
C ALA A 293 0.47 14.68 9.02
N SER A 294 1.58 13.94 8.94
CA SER A 294 2.47 13.94 7.78
C SER A 294 1.78 13.37 6.53
N ASN A 295 1.12 12.19 6.64
CA ASN A 295 0.36 11.61 5.54
C ASN A 295 -0.76 12.54 5.04
N ALA A 296 -1.46 13.21 5.96
CA ALA A 296 -2.51 14.19 5.61
C ALA A 296 -1.92 15.43 4.94
N THR A 297 -0.75 15.92 5.38
CA THR A 297 -0.07 17.06 4.75
C THR A 297 0.35 16.73 3.33
N ALA A 298 0.86 15.53 3.05
CA ALA A 298 1.12 15.07 1.69
C ALA A 298 -0.15 15.07 0.82
N ALA A 299 -1.26 14.58 1.37
CA ALA A 299 -2.54 14.57 0.66
C ALA A 299 -3.08 16.00 0.42
N ILE A 300 -2.92 16.92 1.38
CA ILE A 300 -3.26 18.35 1.24
C ILE A 300 -2.44 18.99 0.12
N ALA A 301 -1.13 18.70 0.04
CA ALA A 301 -0.26 19.19 -1.03
C ALA A 301 -0.79 18.78 -2.42
N VAL A 302 -1.12 17.51 -2.59
CA VAL A 302 -1.70 16.98 -3.83
C VAL A 302 -3.05 17.62 -4.12
N ALA A 303 -3.95 17.70 -3.14
CA ALA A 303 -5.31 18.26 -3.32
C ALA A 303 -5.25 19.75 -3.71
N ARG A 304 -4.39 20.55 -3.06
CA ARG A 304 -4.16 21.97 -3.44
C ARG A 304 -3.63 22.07 -4.87
N ARG A 305 -2.67 21.19 -5.27
CA ARG A 305 -2.14 21.15 -6.65
C ARG A 305 -3.21 20.77 -7.68
N MET A 306 -4.16 19.93 -7.28
CA MET A 306 -5.31 19.53 -8.09
C MET A 306 -6.45 20.57 -8.09
N GLY A 307 -6.27 21.73 -7.45
CA GLY A 307 -7.16 22.89 -7.49
C GLY A 307 -8.30 22.87 -6.47
N LEU A 308 -8.20 22.09 -5.39
CA LEU A 308 -9.15 22.14 -4.29
C LEU A 308 -8.77 23.29 -3.34
N ASP A 309 -9.80 24.01 -2.85
CA ASP A 309 -9.64 25.00 -1.79
C ASP A 309 -9.55 24.34 -0.40
N ASN A 310 -9.05 25.10 0.59
CA ASN A 310 -8.82 24.59 1.93
C ASN A 310 -10.10 24.15 2.65
N ASP A 311 -11.24 24.78 2.37
CA ASP A 311 -12.50 24.43 3.06
C ASP A 311 -13.04 23.11 2.54
N THR A 312 -12.99 22.89 1.22
CA THR A 312 -13.29 21.59 0.61
C THR A 312 -12.38 20.50 1.14
N ILE A 313 -11.06 20.75 1.21
CA ILE A 313 -10.07 19.80 1.74
C ILE A 313 -10.39 19.48 3.20
N ARG A 314 -10.66 20.49 4.05
CA ARG A 314 -10.95 20.31 5.48
C ARG A 314 -12.18 19.44 5.69
N ALA A 315 -13.29 19.78 5.01
CA ALA A 315 -14.54 19.03 5.12
C ALA A 315 -14.41 17.57 4.66
N ALA A 316 -13.56 17.30 3.65
CA ALA A 316 -13.31 15.95 3.18
C ALA A 316 -12.38 15.18 4.14
N LEU A 317 -11.35 15.83 4.69
CA LEU A 317 -10.37 15.22 5.59
C LEU A 317 -11.03 14.74 6.89
N GLU A 318 -11.95 15.51 7.47
CA GLU A 318 -12.69 15.16 8.68
C GLU A 318 -13.56 13.91 8.56
N ARG A 319 -13.88 13.50 7.33
CA ARG A 319 -14.71 12.31 7.02
C ARG A 319 -13.91 11.09 6.61
N VAL A 320 -12.59 11.18 6.61
CA VAL A 320 -11.72 10.08 6.18
C VAL A 320 -11.93 8.84 7.03
N LYS A 321 -11.99 7.70 6.36
CA LYS A 321 -11.94 6.38 6.99
C LYS A 321 -10.58 5.76 6.70
N GLY A 322 -9.86 5.40 7.75
CA GLY A 322 -8.58 4.70 7.62
C GLY A 322 -8.70 3.34 6.94
N PRO A 323 -7.62 2.85 6.33
CA PRO A 323 -7.59 1.49 5.83
C PRO A 323 -7.63 0.47 6.99
N GLU A 324 -8.20 -0.70 6.71
CA GLU A 324 -8.26 -1.81 7.68
C GLU A 324 -6.87 -2.20 8.18
N MET A 325 -6.77 -2.58 9.44
CA MET A 325 -5.54 -3.02 10.11
C MET A 325 -4.37 -2.00 10.05
N ARG A 326 -4.66 -0.70 9.91
CA ARG A 326 -3.70 0.40 9.96
C ARG A 326 -4.15 1.43 10.98
N MET A 327 -3.77 1.22 12.25
CA MET A 327 -4.25 1.98 13.40
C MET A 327 -5.79 2.01 13.48
N GLU A 328 -6.44 0.93 13.04
CA GLU A 328 -7.89 0.77 13.02
C GLU A 328 -8.42 0.66 14.44
N ARG A 329 -9.38 1.52 14.79
CA ARG A 329 -10.04 1.50 16.10
C ARG A 329 -11.23 0.56 16.08
N ARG A 330 -11.32 -0.31 17.07
CA ARG A 330 -12.49 -1.17 17.31
C ARG A 330 -12.75 -1.26 18.80
N GLU A 331 -14.02 -1.25 19.18
CA GLU A 331 -14.42 -1.54 20.56
C GLU A 331 -15.31 -2.79 20.56
N ILE A 332 -14.90 -3.81 21.32
CA ILE A 332 -15.57 -5.09 21.40
C ILE A 332 -15.67 -5.46 22.88
N ARG A 333 -16.89 -5.59 23.42
CA ARG A 333 -17.16 -5.99 24.83
C ARG A 333 -16.36 -5.18 25.86
N GLY A 334 -16.22 -3.87 25.63
CA GLY A 334 -15.49 -2.98 26.53
C GLY A 334 -13.97 -3.08 26.47
N VAL A 335 -13.43 -3.83 25.51
CA VAL A 335 -12.00 -3.82 25.11
C VAL A 335 -11.84 -2.89 23.92
N ARG A 336 -10.90 -1.94 24.03
CA ARG A 336 -10.55 -1.02 22.95
C ARG A 336 -9.34 -1.52 22.21
N PHE A 337 -9.51 -1.87 20.95
CA PHE A 337 -8.46 -2.34 20.05
C PHE A 337 -7.94 -1.21 19.18
N VAL A 338 -6.63 -1.12 19.07
CA VAL A 338 -5.91 -0.40 18.00
C VAL A 338 -5.23 -1.47 17.17
N ASN A 339 -5.86 -1.81 16.04
CA ASN A 339 -5.39 -2.85 15.15
C ASN A 339 -4.46 -2.25 14.08
N ASP A 340 -3.17 -2.52 14.18
CA ASP A 340 -2.13 -2.12 13.23
C ASP A 340 -1.36 -3.35 12.71
N ALA A 341 -2.08 -4.44 12.49
CA ALA A 341 -1.54 -5.76 12.14
C ALA A 341 -1.34 -5.98 10.63
N TYR A 342 -1.38 -4.93 9.80
CA TYR A 342 -1.18 -5.08 8.36
C TYR A 342 0.27 -5.39 7.99
N ASN A 343 1.23 -4.65 8.58
CA ASN A 343 2.67 -4.86 8.41
C ASN A 343 3.45 -4.23 9.57
N ALA A 344 4.72 -4.60 9.71
CA ALA A 344 5.61 -4.05 10.72
C ALA A 344 7.03 -3.89 10.19
N ASN A 345 7.62 -2.73 10.49
CA ASN A 345 9.04 -2.43 10.41
C ASN A 345 9.43 -1.60 11.64
N PRO A 346 10.72 -1.40 11.95
CA PRO A 346 11.15 -0.74 13.19
C PRO A 346 10.51 0.62 13.41
N GLU A 347 10.49 1.51 12.42
CA GLU A 347 9.93 2.86 12.53
C GLU A 347 8.43 2.81 12.83
N SER A 348 7.69 1.93 12.16
CA SER A 348 6.25 1.80 12.39
C SER A 348 5.92 1.19 13.73
N MET A 349 6.77 0.30 14.26
CA MET A 349 6.65 -0.26 15.61
C MET A 349 6.89 0.83 16.68
N LEU A 350 7.93 1.66 16.50
CA LEU A 350 8.22 2.78 17.39
C LEU A 350 7.09 3.84 17.37
N ALA A 351 6.55 4.14 16.19
CA ALA A 351 5.38 5.02 16.09
C ALA A 351 4.15 4.46 16.82
N ALA A 352 4.01 3.13 16.88
CA ALA A 352 2.91 2.49 17.60
C ALA A 352 3.06 2.62 19.13
N VAL A 353 4.29 2.67 19.66
CA VAL A 353 4.56 3.00 21.08
C VAL A 353 4.03 4.39 21.40
N ASP A 354 4.36 5.39 20.57
CA ASP A 354 3.89 6.77 20.78
C ASP A 354 2.36 6.87 20.75
N VAL A 355 1.72 6.09 19.86
CA VAL A 355 0.24 6.01 19.80
C VAL A 355 -0.32 5.42 21.10
N LEU A 356 0.21 4.29 21.55
CA LEU A 356 -0.21 3.64 22.79
C LEU A 356 -0.11 4.61 23.97
N ASP A 357 1.01 5.32 24.09
CA ASP A 357 1.25 6.26 25.19
C ASP A 357 0.34 7.48 25.14
N SER A 358 0.11 8.05 23.95
CA SER A 358 -0.77 9.22 23.80
C SER A 358 -2.22 8.88 24.14
N ILE A 359 -2.73 7.76 23.62
CA ILE A 359 -4.09 7.30 23.86
C ILE A 359 -4.27 6.88 25.34
N SER A 360 -3.27 6.23 25.92
CA SER A 360 -3.33 5.81 27.33
C SER A 360 -3.44 7.00 28.30
N ARG A 361 -2.75 8.11 28.01
CA ARG A 361 -2.86 9.34 28.80
C ARG A 361 -4.25 9.96 28.77
N GLU A 362 -4.92 9.88 27.61
CA GLU A 362 -6.27 10.39 27.40
C GLU A 362 -7.33 9.48 28.01
N LEU A 363 -7.31 8.19 27.64
CA LEU A 363 -8.37 7.24 27.98
C LEU A 363 -8.25 6.65 29.39
N LYS A 364 -7.05 6.67 29.99
CA LYS A 364 -6.73 6.06 31.31
C LYS A 364 -7.30 4.64 31.40
N PRO A 365 -6.90 3.71 30.50
CA PRO A 365 -7.44 2.36 30.48
C PRO A 365 -7.10 1.63 31.79
N THR A 366 -7.89 0.60 32.13
CA THR A 366 -7.61 -0.25 33.28
C THR A 366 -6.27 -0.97 33.12
N ARG A 367 -5.97 -1.39 31.88
CA ARG A 367 -4.74 -2.10 31.56
C ARG A 367 -4.32 -1.79 30.12
N ARG A 368 -3.02 -1.63 29.91
CA ARG A 368 -2.40 -1.48 28.58
C ARG A 368 -1.84 -2.83 28.12
N VAL A 369 -2.32 -3.31 27.02
CA VAL A 369 -1.93 -4.61 26.47
C VAL A 369 -1.33 -4.40 25.07
N VAL A 370 -0.23 -5.07 24.79
CA VAL A 370 0.34 -5.12 23.44
C VAL A 370 0.40 -6.55 22.94
N VAL A 371 0.03 -6.76 21.67
CA VAL A 371 0.16 -8.03 20.96
C VAL A 371 1.12 -7.77 19.81
N LEU A 372 2.34 -8.23 19.93
CA LEU A 372 3.44 -7.91 19.02
C LEU A 372 3.86 -9.15 18.23
N GLY A 373 3.83 -9.06 16.91
CA GLY A 373 4.33 -10.09 16.02
C GLY A 373 5.70 -9.75 15.45
N ASP A 374 6.47 -10.77 15.10
CA ASP A 374 7.79 -10.60 14.49
C ASP A 374 7.76 -9.63 13.32
N MET A 375 8.84 -8.86 13.18
CA MET A 375 9.15 -8.09 11.97
C MET A 375 9.92 -8.98 11.00
N LEU A 376 9.43 -9.08 9.76
CA LEU A 376 10.03 -9.89 8.69
C LEU A 376 10.85 -9.00 7.74
N GLU A 377 11.68 -9.63 6.91
CA GLU A 377 12.41 -8.98 5.80
C GLU A 377 13.45 -7.91 6.24
N LEU A 378 14.01 -8.06 7.45
CA LEU A 378 15.01 -7.13 8.00
C LEU A 378 16.46 -7.59 7.76
N GLY A 379 16.68 -8.79 7.21
CA GLY A 379 18.03 -9.34 7.01
C GLY A 379 18.86 -9.32 8.29
N ASP A 380 20.10 -8.82 8.20
CA ASP A 380 21.05 -8.73 9.31
C ASP A 380 20.60 -7.79 10.43
N ALA A 381 19.69 -6.84 10.15
CA ALA A 381 19.16 -5.92 11.16
C ALA A 381 18.07 -6.53 12.05
N THR A 382 17.72 -7.81 11.86
CA THR A 382 16.60 -8.47 12.56
C THR A 382 16.76 -8.44 14.08
N GLU A 383 17.90 -8.85 14.61
CA GLU A 383 18.17 -8.95 16.05
C GLU A 383 18.13 -7.60 16.74
N ASP A 384 18.87 -6.63 16.20
CA ASP A 384 18.96 -5.28 16.76
C ASP A 384 17.62 -4.55 16.71
N SER A 385 16.85 -4.72 15.63
CA SER A 385 15.53 -4.10 15.47
C SER A 385 14.51 -4.65 16.46
N HIS A 386 14.49 -5.96 16.71
CA HIS A 386 13.56 -6.54 17.69
C HIS A 386 13.92 -6.12 19.11
N ARG A 387 15.23 -6.05 19.44
CA ARG A 387 15.72 -5.53 20.72
C ARG A 387 15.32 -4.07 20.91
N GLU A 388 15.59 -3.21 19.95
CA GLU A 388 15.23 -1.77 19.97
C GLU A 388 13.72 -1.58 20.26
N VAL A 389 12.88 -2.31 19.57
CA VAL A 389 11.42 -2.25 19.73
C VAL A 389 10.99 -2.77 21.11
N ALA A 390 11.54 -3.89 21.58
CA ALA A 390 11.25 -4.43 22.93
C ALA A 390 11.61 -3.43 24.02
N GLU A 391 12.78 -2.77 23.92
CA GLU A 391 13.22 -1.73 24.84
C GLU A 391 12.34 -0.47 24.79
N ALA A 392 11.84 -0.09 23.61
CA ALA A 392 10.91 1.02 23.48
C ALA A 392 9.58 0.71 24.17
N PHE A 393 9.03 -0.49 24.01
CA PHE A 393 7.83 -0.91 24.75
C PHE A 393 8.10 -1.04 26.27
N ALA A 394 9.30 -1.45 26.67
CA ALA A 394 9.67 -1.46 28.09
C ALA A 394 9.60 -0.07 28.74
N LYS A 395 10.01 0.98 28.02
CA LYS A 395 9.90 2.37 28.47
C LYS A 395 8.45 2.82 28.59
N SER A 396 7.61 2.42 27.66
CA SER A 396 6.15 2.63 27.70
C SER A 396 5.49 1.85 28.84
N ALA A 397 6.09 0.73 29.28
CA ALA A 397 5.66 -0.14 30.36
C ALA A 397 4.18 -0.58 30.22
N PRO A 398 3.80 -1.34 29.20
CA PRO A 398 2.49 -1.98 29.13
C PRO A 398 2.34 -2.99 30.27
N ASP A 399 1.10 -3.23 30.74
CA ASP A 399 0.83 -4.21 31.80
C ASP A 399 1.03 -5.65 31.30
N LEU A 400 0.70 -5.91 30.04
CA LEU A 400 0.85 -7.22 29.40
C LEU A 400 1.40 -7.06 27.97
N ALA A 401 2.42 -7.83 27.64
CA ALA A 401 2.94 -8.02 26.29
C ALA A 401 2.75 -9.49 25.87
N ILE A 402 1.97 -9.71 24.81
CA ILE A 402 1.85 -11.00 24.16
C ILE A 402 2.73 -10.92 22.90
N VAL A 403 3.83 -11.65 22.88
CA VAL A 403 4.76 -11.67 21.76
C VAL A 403 4.58 -12.93 20.93
N VAL A 404 4.46 -12.78 19.62
CA VAL A 404 4.14 -13.86 18.69
C VAL A 404 5.26 -14.03 17.68
N GLY A 405 5.88 -15.20 17.70
CA GLY A 405 6.98 -15.57 16.81
C GLY A 405 8.32 -15.72 17.52
N PRO A 406 9.28 -16.40 16.86
CA PRO A 406 10.56 -16.77 17.48
C PRO A 406 11.52 -15.59 17.71
N ARG A 407 11.41 -14.51 16.90
CA ARG A 407 12.35 -13.39 16.95
C ARG A 407 12.14 -12.53 18.20
N PHE A 408 10.90 -12.14 18.50
CA PHE A 408 10.59 -11.45 19.76
C PHE A 408 10.81 -12.34 20.99
N SER A 409 10.73 -13.67 20.86
CA SER A 409 10.96 -14.56 22.01
C SER A 409 12.37 -14.43 22.58
N ALA A 410 13.38 -14.14 21.76
CA ALA A 410 14.76 -13.90 22.20
C ALA A 410 14.89 -12.62 23.04
N HIS A 411 13.92 -11.69 22.94
CA HIS A 411 13.95 -10.38 23.56
C HIS A 411 12.92 -10.18 24.69
N THR A 412 12.29 -11.26 25.18
CA THR A 412 11.28 -11.16 26.26
C THR A 412 11.79 -10.45 27.51
N ASN A 413 13.05 -10.61 27.85
CA ASN A 413 13.69 -9.96 29.01
C ASN A 413 13.88 -8.44 28.79
N ASN A 414 13.86 -7.97 27.54
CA ASN A 414 14.03 -6.55 27.22
C ASN A 414 12.76 -5.72 27.44
N PHE A 415 11.59 -6.35 27.70
CA PHE A 415 10.35 -5.64 28.03
C PHE A 415 10.33 -5.05 29.46
N GLY A 416 11.35 -5.30 30.26
CA GLY A 416 11.47 -4.77 31.63
C GLY A 416 10.61 -5.52 32.64
N ILE A 417 10.92 -5.28 33.92
CA ILE A 417 10.36 -6.04 35.07
C ILE A 417 8.89 -5.70 35.39
N ARG A 418 8.35 -4.60 34.86
CA ARG A 418 6.97 -4.16 35.12
C ARG A 418 5.96 -4.75 34.13
N THR A 419 6.40 -5.30 33.00
CA THR A 419 5.55 -5.87 31.98
C THR A 419 5.48 -7.38 32.14
N GLN A 420 4.28 -7.93 32.28
CA GLN A 420 4.08 -9.38 32.15
C GLN A 420 4.26 -9.74 30.67
N VAL A 421 5.15 -10.67 30.37
CA VAL A 421 5.38 -11.12 28.98
C VAL A 421 4.90 -12.55 28.82
N ILE A 422 4.10 -12.80 27.75
CA ILE A 422 3.67 -14.13 27.34
C ILE A 422 4.14 -14.32 25.90
N HIS A 423 4.86 -15.41 25.66
CA HIS A 423 5.34 -15.78 24.34
C HIS A 423 4.47 -16.88 23.71
N LEU A 424 4.03 -16.66 22.47
CA LEU A 424 3.37 -17.63 21.63
C LEU A 424 4.23 -17.87 20.38
N PRO A 425 4.56 -19.12 20.02
CA PRO A 425 5.40 -19.39 18.85
C PRO A 425 4.73 -18.99 17.53
N ASP A 426 3.40 -19.05 17.47
CA ASP A 426 2.54 -18.65 16.34
C ASP A 426 1.09 -18.52 16.83
N LEU A 427 0.15 -18.22 15.90
CA LEU A 427 -1.29 -18.14 16.18
C LEU A 427 -2.09 -19.32 15.57
N THR A 428 -1.48 -20.47 15.37
CA THR A 428 -2.14 -21.68 14.90
C THR A 428 -2.64 -22.54 16.07
N GLN A 429 -3.40 -23.60 15.80
CA GLN A 429 -3.85 -24.59 16.79
C GLN A 429 -4.59 -24.00 18.01
N GLY A 430 -5.37 -22.90 17.80
CA GLY A 430 -6.16 -22.28 18.88
C GLY A 430 -5.39 -21.27 19.75
N ARG A 431 -4.10 -20.99 19.48
CA ARG A 431 -3.31 -20.00 20.23
C ARG A 431 -3.80 -18.56 20.03
N ASP A 432 -4.49 -18.28 18.93
CA ASP A 432 -5.24 -17.03 18.75
C ASP A 432 -6.35 -16.89 19.80
N GLY A 433 -7.06 -17.97 20.13
CA GLY A 433 -8.02 -18.04 21.24
C GLY A 433 -7.35 -17.92 22.61
N GLU A 434 -6.15 -18.50 22.80
CA GLU A 434 -5.35 -18.35 24.02
C GLU A 434 -4.98 -16.87 24.24
N ALA A 435 -4.44 -16.21 23.21
CA ALA A 435 -4.13 -14.77 23.27
C ALA A 435 -5.38 -13.93 23.58
N ALA A 436 -6.51 -14.23 22.90
CA ALA A 436 -7.77 -13.53 23.12
C ALA A 436 -8.32 -13.74 24.55
N GLY A 437 -8.16 -14.93 25.13
CA GLY A 437 -8.59 -15.24 26.51
C GLY A 437 -7.85 -14.48 27.61
N LEU A 438 -6.71 -13.87 27.29
CA LEU A 438 -5.96 -13.01 28.22
C LEU A 438 -6.51 -11.58 28.32
N LEU A 439 -7.35 -11.16 27.37
CA LEU A 439 -7.90 -9.81 27.25
C LEU A 439 -9.15 -9.68 28.17
N ARG A 440 -9.34 -8.48 28.73
CA ARG A 440 -10.40 -8.19 29.70
C ARG A 440 -11.07 -6.85 29.41
N THR A 441 -12.33 -6.71 29.80
CA THR A 441 -13.04 -5.43 29.80
C THR A 441 -12.21 -4.33 30.46
N GLY A 442 -12.11 -3.17 29.80
CA GLY A 442 -11.28 -2.03 30.24
C GLY A 442 -9.86 -2.02 29.67
N ASP A 443 -9.43 -3.07 28.96
CA ASP A 443 -8.13 -3.08 28.28
C ASP A 443 -8.10 -2.11 27.09
N LEU A 444 -6.95 -1.47 26.90
CA LEU A 444 -6.51 -0.87 25.64
C LEU A 444 -5.49 -1.81 25.00
N VAL A 445 -5.80 -2.37 23.85
CA VAL A 445 -5.00 -3.40 23.17
C VAL A 445 -4.46 -2.86 21.88
N LEU A 446 -3.12 -2.78 21.75
CA LEU A 446 -2.44 -2.50 20.51
C LEU A 446 -1.97 -3.81 19.87
N LEU A 447 -2.36 -4.08 18.59
CA LEU A 447 -1.85 -5.21 17.81
C LEU A 447 -0.94 -4.70 16.71
N LYS A 448 0.29 -5.21 16.62
CA LYS A 448 1.21 -4.86 15.53
C LYS A 448 2.23 -5.97 15.26
N GLY A 449 2.39 -6.31 13.97
CA GLY A 449 3.31 -7.33 13.48
C GLY A 449 3.28 -7.40 11.95
N SER A 450 4.24 -8.12 11.37
CA SER A 450 4.25 -8.37 9.93
C SER A 450 3.04 -9.17 9.48
N ARG A 451 2.59 -8.94 8.25
CA ARG A 451 1.37 -9.56 7.68
C ARG A 451 1.34 -11.08 7.81
N GLY A 452 2.50 -11.73 7.62
CA GLY A 452 2.63 -13.18 7.71
C GLY A 452 2.33 -13.78 9.08
N ILE A 453 2.36 -12.99 10.16
CA ILE A 453 2.05 -13.44 11.53
C ILE A 453 0.54 -13.60 11.74
N GLY A 454 -0.29 -12.76 11.09
CA GLY A 454 -1.74 -12.89 11.11
C GLY A 454 -2.39 -12.47 12.43
N LEU A 455 -1.91 -11.41 13.08
CA LEU A 455 -2.39 -10.96 14.40
C LEU A 455 -3.87 -10.59 14.44
N GLU A 456 -4.50 -10.26 13.32
CA GLU A 456 -5.95 -10.02 13.23
C GLU A 456 -6.79 -11.21 13.68
N ARG A 457 -6.20 -12.41 13.74
CA ARG A 457 -6.85 -13.62 14.27
C ARG A 457 -7.20 -13.47 15.76
N VAL A 458 -6.37 -12.76 16.53
CA VAL A 458 -6.65 -12.50 17.97
C VAL A 458 -7.92 -11.68 18.13
N VAL A 459 -8.13 -10.65 17.30
CA VAL A 459 -9.37 -9.85 17.33
C VAL A 459 -10.57 -10.70 16.95
N LYS A 460 -10.46 -11.50 15.89
CA LYS A 460 -11.53 -12.42 15.44
C LYS A 460 -11.86 -13.48 16.51
N ALA A 461 -10.83 -14.05 17.13
CA ALA A 461 -11.04 -15.01 18.21
C ALA A 461 -11.75 -14.35 19.40
N PHE A 462 -11.37 -13.13 19.77
CA PHE A 462 -12.05 -12.38 20.82
C PHE A 462 -13.51 -12.06 20.49
N GLU A 463 -13.84 -11.82 19.22
CA GLU A 463 -15.23 -11.64 18.74
C GLU A 463 -16.06 -12.91 18.90
N THR A 464 -15.46 -14.09 18.66
CA THR A 464 -16.16 -15.39 18.60
C THR A 464 -16.25 -16.12 19.93
N VAL A 465 -15.35 -15.83 20.90
CA VAL A 465 -15.47 -16.42 22.24
C VAL A 465 -16.79 -15.96 22.86
N GLN A 466 -17.78 -16.86 22.87
CA GLN A 466 -19.01 -16.67 23.62
C GLN A 466 -18.65 -16.72 25.11
N GLY A 467 -19.10 -15.70 25.86
CA GLY A 467 -18.95 -15.65 27.30
C GLY A 467 -19.68 -16.80 28.01
#